data_c2a2685ebf008562510a90d078160a09
#
_entry.id   c2a2685ebf008562510a90d078160a09
#
_cell.length_a   1.000
_cell.length_b   1.000
_cell.length_c   1.000
_cell.angle_alpha   90.00
_cell.angle_beta   90.00
_cell.angle_gamma   90.00
#
_symmetry.space_group_name_H-M   'P 1'
#
loop_
_entity.id
_entity.type
_entity.pdbx_description
1 polymer ?
#
loop_
_entity_poly.entity_id
_entity_poly.type
_entity_poly.pdbx_seq_one_letter_code
_entity_poly.pdbx_strand_id
1 'polypeptide(L)'
;MKVSLRGHKTRAGQNLNGITKDYRMHKATKKKIVPKGNKLDKCPTGIKGFDEITEGGLPKNRTTLVSGGAGSGKTLLGIDFLINGAIKFKEPGVFMSFEETEDELYTDVASLNLDLQGLVARKKILIEHVLLERKDVQETDFNLEGLFVRLEHAIDSIGAKRVVLDSIESIFAGITDVGILRLEIKRLFRWLKEKQVTAIVTGEPVQETYTRHGLEQYISDCIILLDNRVNEQIAIRRIRVVKYRGSKHGTNEYPFVIDKEGLSVIPITSAGLDQPGTPHKVSTGIPSLDKLFRGGKPGFAKGSTVLVSGTAGTGKTSLAAAFAVASCKRGERCLFLSYEESAGQLIQNMGSIGIHFEPMIKKGLLKIVSTRPSFFGLEMHLLDLYKLIAEFKPKAVVIDPLTSLIGEGEQREIRSMITRMIDLLKSNGITSFFTSLVSSAAQNDTSGEIGVSSLIDTWIVVRELEEDISKKRIRGLFIVKSRGTGHDSDVHKIILSDDGIKLMPMDGEAALIAKEEKKIGKNVSEGQKIVKQDKVV
;
A
#
# COMPACT_ATOMS: atom_id res chain seq x y z
N MET A 1 -49.80 -23.34 40.60
CA MET A 1 -50.47 -24.51 41.05
C MET A 1 -49.43 -25.62 41.22
N LYS A 2 -49.20 -26.03 42.46
CA LYS A 2 -48.29 -27.11 42.91
C LYS A 2 -48.93 -28.47 42.66
N VAL A 3 -48.08 -29.48 42.30
CA VAL A 3 -48.18 -30.90 42.76
C VAL A 3 -46.92 -31.59 42.17
N SER A 4 -45.94 -32.02 42.83
CA SER A 4 -45.53 -32.93 43.92
C SER A 4 -46.08 -34.35 43.81
N LEU A 5 -45.13 -35.33 43.75
CA LEU A 5 -45.04 -36.57 44.56
C LEU A 5 -44.11 -37.59 43.84
N ARG A 6 -42.96 -37.94 44.47
CA ARG A 6 -42.61 -39.13 45.27
C ARG A 6 -42.82 -40.44 44.50
N GLY A 7 -41.89 -41.35 44.28
CA GLY A 7 -40.81 -41.88 45.08
C GLY A 7 -41.00 -43.40 45.19
N HIS A 8 -40.00 -44.21 44.91
CA HIS A 8 -39.79 -45.44 45.68
C HIS A 8 -38.35 -46.05 45.41
N LYS A 9 -37.71 -46.33 46.52
CA LYS A 9 -36.49 -47.16 46.60
C LYS A 9 -36.93 -48.63 46.71
N THR A 10 -36.13 -49.57 46.15
CA THR A 10 -35.85 -50.85 46.81
C THR A 10 -34.45 -51.36 46.40
N ARG A 11 -33.83 -51.98 47.41
CA ARG A 11 -32.54 -52.60 47.55
C ARG A 11 -32.47 -54.02 46.96
N ALA A 12 -31.27 -54.43 46.62
CA ALA A 12 -30.52 -55.68 46.95
C ALA A 12 -29.66 -55.98 45.73
N GLY A 13 -28.37 -56.12 45.76
CA GLY A 13 -27.47 -56.81 46.66
C GLY A 13 -27.05 -58.14 46.05
N GLN A 14 -25.88 -58.25 45.47
CA GLN A 14 -24.90 -59.31 45.73
C GLN A 14 -23.78 -59.41 44.68
N ASN A 15 -22.57 -59.61 45.18
CA ASN A 15 -21.29 -59.86 44.51
C ASN A 15 -21.32 -61.02 43.52
N LEU A 16 -20.45 -60.97 42.53
CA LEU A 16 -19.53 -62.06 42.19
C LEU A 16 -18.38 -61.59 41.31
N ASN A 17 -17.19 -61.94 41.76
CA ASN A 17 -15.87 -61.72 41.17
C ASN A 17 -15.65 -62.47 39.85
N GLY A 18 -14.82 -61.86 39.04
CA GLY A 18 -13.87 -62.63 38.22
C GLY A 18 -14.23 -62.73 36.74
N ILE A 19 -13.53 -62.00 35.92
CA ILE A 19 -12.73 -62.49 34.80
C ILE A 19 -12.26 -61.26 33.99
N THR A 20 -10.99 -60.94 34.17
CA THR A 20 -10.25 -60.05 33.30
C THR A 20 -10.14 -60.65 31.91
N LYS A 21 -10.64 -59.99 30.90
CA LYS A 21 -10.23 -60.18 29.51
C LYS A 21 -9.93 -58.83 28.87
N ASP A 22 -8.67 -58.69 28.53
CA ASP A 22 -8.12 -57.61 27.69
C ASP A 22 -8.95 -57.38 26.43
N TYR A 23 -9.58 -56.22 26.36
CA TYR A 23 -10.04 -55.62 25.10
C TYR A 23 -9.19 -54.37 24.81
N ARG A 24 -8.05 -54.56 24.15
CA ARG A 24 -7.36 -53.50 23.43
C ARG A 24 -8.30 -53.01 22.30
N MET A 25 -9.07 -51.99 22.57
CA MET A 25 -9.74 -51.24 21.50
C MET A 25 -8.70 -50.43 20.73
N HIS A 26 -8.40 -50.91 19.54
CA HIS A 26 -7.76 -50.06 18.52
C HIS A 26 -8.66 -48.86 18.23
N LYS A 27 -8.29 -47.68 18.76
CA LYS A 27 -8.78 -46.41 18.29
C LYS A 27 -8.20 -46.19 16.88
N ALA A 28 -8.89 -46.67 15.88
CA ALA A 28 -8.69 -46.19 14.50
C ALA A 28 -9.12 -44.73 14.47
N THR A 29 -8.17 -43.82 14.53
CA THR A 29 -8.36 -42.41 14.22
C THR A 29 -8.80 -42.32 12.76
N LYS A 30 -10.09 -42.26 12.53
CA LYS A 30 -10.65 -41.80 11.26
C LYS A 30 -10.11 -40.38 11.03
N LYS A 31 -9.02 -40.24 10.27
CA LYS A 31 -8.67 -38.96 9.66
C LYS A 31 -9.93 -38.49 8.93
N LYS A 32 -10.56 -37.42 9.43
CA LYS A 32 -11.54 -36.67 8.67
C LYS A 32 -10.83 -36.22 7.40
N ILE A 33 -11.12 -36.86 6.29
CA ILE A 33 -10.80 -36.36 4.95
C ILE A 33 -11.65 -35.09 4.84
N VAL A 34 -11.04 -33.92 5.14
CA VAL A 34 -11.61 -32.63 4.73
C VAL A 34 -11.54 -32.67 3.21
N PRO A 35 -12.64 -32.60 2.48
CA PRO A 35 -12.57 -32.53 1.03
C PRO A 35 -11.69 -31.33 0.71
N LYS A 36 -10.64 -31.51 -0.11
CA LYS A 36 -9.90 -30.41 -0.73
C LYS A 36 -10.96 -29.59 -1.47
N GLY A 37 -11.42 -28.48 -0.85
CA GLY A 37 -12.34 -27.58 -1.50
C GLY A 37 -11.72 -27.18 -2.84
N ASN A 38 -12.44 -27.34 -3.93
CA ASN A 38 -12.03 -26.87 -5.24
C ASN A 38 -11.71 -25.39 -5.11
N LYS A 39 -10.43 -25.05 -5.08
CA LYS A 39 -9.96 -23.68 -5.06
C LYS A 39 -10.41 -23.05 -6.37
N LEU A 40 -11.07 -21.91 -6.32
CA LEU A 40 -11.50 -21.20 -7.51
C LEU A 40 -10.28 -20.88 -8.38
N ASP A 41 -10.32 -21.28 -9.64
CA ASP A 41 -9.28 -20.91 -10.61
C ASP A 41 -9.31 -19.40 -10.87
N LYS A 42 -8.14 -18.80 -10.93
CA LYS A 42 -7.97 -17.37 -11.16
C LYS A 42 -7.27 -17.10 -12.48
N CYS A 43 -7.64 -15.99 -13.11
CA CYS A 43 -7.03 -15.42 -14.29
C CYS A 43 -6.17 -14.23 -13.85
N PRO A 44 -4.83 -14.36 -13.83
CA PRO A 44 -3.97 -13.24 -13.48
C PRO A 44 -4.15 -12.08 -14.45
N THR A 45 -4.29 -10.87 -13.93
CA THR A 45 -4.43 -9.68 -14.79
C THR A 45 -3.10 -9.18 -15.32
N GLY A 46 -2.03 -9.43 -14.56
CA GLY A 46 -0.70 -8.91 -14.85
C GLY A 46 -0.57 -7.40 -14.54
N ILE A 47 -1.62 -6.78 -14.01
CA ILE A 47 -1.62 -5.39 -13.52
C ILE A 47 -0.90 -5.38 -12.18
N LYS A 48 0.08 -4.50 -12.04
CA LYS A 48 0.89 -4.39 -10.82
C LYS A 48 0.02 -4.13 -9.59
N GLY A 49 0.21 -4.92 -8.53
CA GLY A 49 -0.52 -4.80 -7.26
C GLY A 49 -1.98 -5.24 -7.31
N PHE A 50 -2.60 -5.33 -8.49
CA PHE A 50 -3.99 -5.77 -8.61
C PHE A 50 -4.16 -7.25 -8.27
N ASP A 51 -3.27 -8.09 -8.80
CA ASP A 51 -3.31 -9.53 -8.52
C ASP A 51 -3.03 -9.83 -7.03
N GLU A 52 -2.33 -8.93 -6.33
CA GLU A 52 -2.11 -9.04 -4.89
C GLU A 52 -3.40 -8.81 -4.09
N ILE A 53 -4.16 -7.74 -4.38
CA ILE A 53 -5.41 -7.43 -3.68
C ILE A 53 -6.54 -8.42 -4.00
N THR A 54 -6.44 -9.13 -5.11
CA THR A 54 -7.38 -10.18 -5.55
C THR A 54 -6.88 -11.59 -5.25
N GLU A 55 -5.71 -11.74 -4.58
CA GLU A 55 -5.07 -13.03 -4.30
C GLU A 55 -4.86 -13.91 -5.54
N GLY A 56 -4.45 -13.31 -6.66
CA GLY A 56 -4.04 -14.01 -7.88
C GLY A 56 -4.83 -13.67 -9.14
N GLY A 57 -5.64 -12.61 -9.16
CA GLY A 57 -6.34 -12.13 -10.35
C GLY A 57 -7.85 -12.26 -10.32
N LEU A 58 -8.48 -12.18 -11.47
CA LEU A 58 -9.93 -12.28 -11.67
C LEU A 58 -10.44 -13.74 -11.61
N PRO A 59 -11.74 -13.98 -11.33
CA PRO A 59 -12.30 -15.33 -11.39
C PRO A 59 -12.27 -15.86 -12.83
N LYS A 60 -11.53 -16.93 -13.05
CA LYS A 60 -11.34 -17.50 -14.39
C LYS A 60 -12.67 -18.00 -14.99
N ASN A 61 -12.87 -17.75 -16.27
CA ASN A 61 -14.06 -18.13 -17.03
C ASN A 61 -15.37 -17.58 -16.42
N ARG A 62 -15.30 -16.39 -15.83
CA ARG A 62 -16.44 -15.70 -15.21
C ARG A 62 -16.42 -14.22 -15.56
N THR A 63 -17.54 -13.56 -15.28
CA THR A 63 -17.71 -12.15 -15.56
C THR A 63 -17.39 -11.32 -14.33
N THR A 64 -16.52 -10.33 -14.51
CA THR A 64 -16.20 -9.26 -13.55
C THR A 64 -16.82 -7.96 -14.02
N LEU A 65 -17.58 -7.31 -13.16
CA LEU A 65 -18.08 -5.96 -13.37
C LEU A 65 -17.05 -4.96 -12.86
N VAL A 66 -16.65 -4.02 -13.70
CA VAL A 66 -15.80 -2.87 -13.35
C VAL A 66 -16.66 -1.62 -13.43
N SER A 67 -17.01 -1.08 -12.28
CA SER A 67 -17.84 0.12 -12.15
C SER A 67 -16.98 1.34 -11.83
N GLY A 68 -17.30 2.48 -12.38
CA GLY A 68 -16.62 3.74 -12.08
C GLY A 68 -17.18 4.91 -12.89
N GLY A 69 -17.06 6.12 -12.35
CA GLY A 69 -17.46 7.34 -13.05
C GLY A 69 -16.60 7.64 -14.29
N ALA A 70 -16.96 8.66 -15.03
CA ALA A 70 -16.17 9.14 -16.17
C ALA A 70 -14.73 9.48 -15.72
N GLY A 71 -13.74 9.14 -16.54
CA GLY A 71 -12.32 9.38 -16.23
C GLY A 71 -11.73 8.54 -15.09
N SER A 72 -12.47 7.56 -14.55
CA SER A 72 -11.96 6.67 -13.49
C SER A 72 -10.96 5.62 -13.99
N GLY A 73 -10.84 5.37 -15.30
CA GLY A 73 -9.90 4.43 -15.90
C GLY A 73 -10.48 3.04 -16.19
N LYS A 74 -11.79 2.90 -16.36
CA LYS A 74 -12.47 1.63 -16.71
C LYS A 74 -11.93 1.01 -18.01
N THR A 75 -11.99 1.79 -19.10
CA THR A 75 -11.51 1.42 -20.43
C THR A 75 -10.05 1.00 -20.38
N LEU A 76 -9.22 1.80 -19.73
CA LEU A 76 -7.79 1.50 -19.59
C LEU A 76 -7.53 0.20 -18.80
N LEU A 77 -8.26 -0.06 -17.71
CA LEU A 77 -8.14 -1.32 -16.97
C LEU A 77 -8.48 -2.51 -17.87
N GLY A 78 -9.51 -2.38 -18.71
CA GLY A 78 -9.87 -3.39 -19.71
C GLY A 78 -8.76 -3.62 -20.74
N ILE A 79 -8.19 -2.55 -21.28
CA ILE A 79 -7.09 -2.62 -22.26
C ILE A 79 -5.84 -3.26 -21.62
N ASP A 80 -5.45 -2.82 -20.43
CA ASP A 80 -4.32 -3.39 -19.67
C ASP A 80 -4.49 -4.89 -19.40
N PHE A 81 -5.72 -5.30 -19.05
CA PHE A 81 -6.06 -6.71 -18.86
C PHE A 81 -5.83 -7.55 -20.14
N LEU A 82 -6.20 -7.02 -21.31
CA LEU A 82 -6.01 -7.71 -22.59
C LEU A 82 -4.54 -7.70 -23.02
N ILE A 83 -3.85 -6.57 -22.94
CA ILE A 83 -2.44 -6.43 -23.32
C ILE A 83 -1.57 -7.36 -22.46
N ASN A 84 -1.73 -7.32 -21.14
CA ASN A 84 -1.01 -8.22 -20.25
C ASN A 84 -1.36 -9.70 -20.51
N GLY A 85 -2.62 -9.98 -20.84
CA GLY A 85 -3.08 -11.30 -21.27
C GLY A 85 -2.30 -11.82 -22.46
N ALA A 86 -2.24 -11.02 -23.50
CA ALA A 86 -1.55 -11.36 -24.74
C ALA A 86 -0.03 -11.51 -24.57
N ILE A 87 0.60 -10.58 -23.84
CA ILE A 87 2.06 -10.53 -23.69
C ILE A 87 2.56 -11.53 -22.64
N LYS A 88 2.00 -11.47 -21.42
CA LYS A 88 2.52 -12.20 -20.26
C LYS A 88 1.99 -13.63 -20.17
N PHE A 89 0.73 -13.85 -20.58
CA PHE A 89 0.05 -15.14 -20.39
C PHE A 89 -0.25 -15.88 -21.69
N LYS A 90 0.04 -15.28 -22.86
CA LYS A 90 -0.24 -15.84 -24.20
C LYS A 90 -1.74 -16.13 -24.39
N GLU A 91 -2.59 -15.36 -23.76
CA GLU A 91 -4.04 -15.43 -23.87
C GLU A 91 -4.54 -14.29 -24.77
N PRO A 92 -4.97 -14.59 -26.02
CA PRO A 92 -5.56 -13.58 -26.90
C PRO A 92 -6.85 -13.03 -26.31
N GLY A 93 -7.20 -11.79 -26.68
CA GLY A 93 -8.36 -11.14 -26.15
C GLY A 93 -9.16 -10.31 -27.15
N VAL A 94 -10.45 -10.17 -26.88
CA VAL A 94 -11.38 -9.33 -27.64
C VAL A 94 -11.77 -8.12 -26.80
N PHE A 95 -11.66 -6.93 -27.39
CA PHE A 95 -12.23 -5.68 -26.86
C PHE A 95 -13.43 -5.32 -27.73
N MET A 96 -14.62 -5.32 -27.16
CA MET A 96 -15.82 -4.87 -27.85
C MET A 96 -16.24 -3.52 -27.28
N SER A 97 -16.13 -2.50 -28.11
CA SER A 97 -16.48 -1.12 -27.79
C SER A 97 -17.86 -0.77 -28.38
N PHE A 98 -18.64 -0.02 -27.60
CA PHE A 98 -19.94 0.51 -28.03
C PHE A 98 -19.96 2.04 -28.10
N GLU A 99 -18.88 2.68 -27.66
CA GLU A 99 -18.77 4.15 -27.59
C GLU A 99 -17.58 4.66 -28.41
N GLU A 100 -16.41 4.06 -28.23
CA GLU A 100 -15.16 4.53 -28.81
C GLU A 100 -14.77 3.66 -30.03
N THR A 101 -14.25 4.31 -31.06
CA THR A 101 -13.69 3.66 -32.23
C THR A 101 -12.31 3.07 -31.97
N GLU A 102 -11.84 2.20 -32.84
CA GLU A 102 -10.50 1.60 -32.76
C GLU A 102 -9.39 2.65 -32.78
N ASP A 103 -9.51 3.69 -33.62
CA ASP A 103 -8.52 4.78 -33.69
C ASP A 103 -8.50 5.66 -32.46
N GLU A 104 -9.64 5.90 -31.82
CA GLU A 104 -9.74 6.61 -30.54
C GLU A 104 -9.05 5.82 -29.43
N LEU A 105 -9.31 4.51 -29.33
CA LEU A 105 -8.65 3.64 -28.36
C LEU A 105 -7.13 3.61 -28.53
N TYR A 106 -6.62 3.62 -29.79
CA TYR A 106 -5.18 3.72 -30.04
C TYR A 106 -4.61 5.04 -29.54
N THR A 107 -5.33 6.13 -29.78
CA THR A 107 -4.92 7.48 -29.36
C THR A 107 -4.87 7.59 -27.83
N ASP A 108 -5.84 7.04 -27.14
CA ASP A 108 -5.96 7.11 -25.68
C ASP A 108 -4.81 6.38 -24.96
N VAL A 109 -4.32 5.27 -25.53
CA VAL A 109 -3.22 4.53 -24.92
C VAL A 109 -1.84 4.88 -25.46
N ALA A 110 -1.75 5.71 -26.51
CA ALA A 110 -0.47 6.05 -27.15
C ALA A 110 0.53 6.70 -26.18
N SER A 111 0.02 7.51 -25.23
CA SER A 111 0.85 8.19 -24.23
C SER A 111 1.39 7.26 -23.12
N LEU A 112 0.88 6.03 -23.02
CA LEU A 112 1.13 5.08 -21.95
C LEU A 112 2.14 3.99 -22.33
N ASN A 113 2.82 4.10 -23.48
CA ASN A 113 3.73 3.08 -24.01
C ASN A 113 3.10 1.68 -24.13
N LEU A 114 1.77 1.60 -24.31
CA LEU A 114 1.05 0.36 -24.50
C LEU A 114 0.93 0.06 -26.00
N ASP A 115 1.54 -1.06 -26.47
CA ASP A 115 1.56 -1.48 -27.88
C ASP A 115 0.25 -2.17 -28.29
N LEU A 116 -0.88 -1.46 -28.17
CA LEU A 116 -2.20 -1.98 -28.54
C LEU A 116 -2.28 -2.25 -30.04
N GLN A 117 -1.90 -1.28 -30.87
CA GLN A 117 -1.91 -1.38 -32.32
C GLN A 117 -1.05 -2.54 -32.84
N GLY A 118 0.16 -2.72 -32.30
CA GLY A 118 1.00 -3.84 -32.68
C GLY A 118 0.43 -5.20 -32.26
N LEU A 119 -0.30 -5.28 -31.16
CA LEU A 119 -0.98 -6.52 -30.75
C LEU A 119 -2.19 -6.85 -31.61
N VAL A 120 -2.93 -5.85 -32.05
CA VAL A 120 -4.03 -6.01 -33.02
C VAL A 120 -3.48 -6.48 -34.37
N ALA A 121 -2.44 -5.83 -34.89
CA ALA A 121 -1.80 -6.25 -36.14
C ALA A 121 -1.29 -7.72 -36.12
N ARG A 122 -0.84 -8.18 -34.93
CA ARG A 122 -0.41 -9.57 -34.69
C ARG A 122 -1.55 -10.54 -34.37
N LYS A 123 -2.81 -10.11 -34.45
CA LYS A 123 -4.01 -10.89 -34.08
C LYS A 123 -3.94 -11.49 -32.66
N LYS A 124 -3.34 -10.75 -31.73
CA LYS A 124 -3.33 -11.11 -30.31
C LYS A 124 -4.45 -10.43 -29.55
N ILE A 125 -4.89 -9.30 -30.05
CA ILE A 125 -6.09 -8.59 -29.60
C ILE A 125 -6.92 -8.30 -30.85
N LEU A 126 -8.23 -8.38 -30.72
CA LEU A 126 -9.18 -7.96 -31.73
C LEU A 126 -10.07 -6.90 -31.11
N ILE A 127 -10.24 -5.76 -31.80
CA ILE A 127 -11.13 -4.68 -31.41
C ILE A 127 -12.33 -4.73 -32.34
N GLU A 128 -13.52 -4.77 -31.77
CA GLU A 128 -14.79 -4.69 -32.48
C GLU A 128 -15.55 -3.47 -31.99
N HIS A 129 -15.80 -2.53 -32.91
CA HIS A 129 -16.67 -1.39 -32.63
C HIS A 129 -18.08 -1.68 -33.12
N VAL A 130 -19.06 -1.63 -32.22
CA VAL A 130 -20.46 -1.93 -32.51
C VAL A 130 -21.30 -0.67 -32.32
N LEU A 131 -21.70 -0.06 -33.42
CA LEU A 131 -22.68 1.03 -33.39
C LEU A 131 -24.07 0.44 -33.20
N LEU A 132 -24.70 0.76 -32.09
CA LEU A 132 -26.10 0.43 -31.84
C LEU A 132 -26.98 1.61 -32.34
N GLU A 133 -27.54 1.48 -33.53
CA GLU A 133 -28.47 2.49 -34.07
C GLU A 133 -29.80 2.41 -33.30
N ARG A 134 -30.38 3.59 -33.00
CA ARG A 134 -31.71 3.69 -32.32
C ARG A 134 -32.85 2.98 -33.08
N LYS A 135 -32.67 2.63 -34.34
CA LYS A 135 -33.66 1.92 -35.15
C LYS A 135 -33.76 0.43 -34.81
N ASP A 136 -32.71 -0.13 -34.20
CA ASP A 136 -32.66 -1.53 -33.81
C ASP A 136 -33.37 -1.79 -32.48
N VAL A 137 -33.86 -0.76 -31.83
CA VAL A 137 -34.46 -0.78 -30.49
C VAL A 137 -35.94 -0.33 -30.59
N GLN A 138 -36.76 -1.06 -31.35
CA GLN A 138 -38.22 -0.98 -31.17
C GLN A 138 -38.61 -1.82 -29.94
N GLU A 139 -39.41 -1.24 -29.06
CA GLU A 139 -39.69 -1.69 -27.68
C GLU A 139 -40.19 -3.15 -27.50
N THR A 140 -40.45 -3.88 -28.56
CA THR A 140 -41.01 -5.23 -28.50
C THR A 140 -40.05 -6.36 -28.87
N ASP A 141 -38.91 -6.09 -29.51
CA ASP A 141 -38.02 -7.12 -30.04
C ASP A 141 -36.52 -6.88 -29.78
N PHE A 142 -36.15 -6.34 -28.60
CA PHE A 142 -34.74 -6.25 -28.25
C PHE A 142 -34.14 -7.66 -28.18
N ASN A 143 -33.17 -7.93 -29.04
CA ASN A 143 -32.54 -9.22 -29.15
C ASN A 143 -31.00 -9.10 -29.21
N LEU A 144 -30.32 -9.73 -28.26
CA LEU A 144 -28.84 -9.80 -28.21
C LEU A 144 -28.25 -10.81 -29.23
N GLU A 145 -29.06 -11.46 -30.07
CA GLU A 145 -28.54 -12.50 -30.98
C GLU A 145 -27.45 -11.97 -31.93
N GLY A 146 -27.65 -10.78 -32.50
CA GLY A 146 -26.64 -10.15 -33.35
C GLY A 146 -25.32 -9.87 -32.61
N LEU A 147 -25.41 -9.46 -31.36
CA LEU A 147 -24.25 -9.26 -30.48
C LEU A 147 -23.54 -10.58 -30.19
N PHE A 148 -24.28 -11.63 -29.87
CA PHE A 148 -23.71 -12.95 -29.61
C PHE A 148 -22.99 -13.52 -30.85
N VAL A 149 -23.57 -13.41 -32.05
CA VAL A 149 -22.96 -13.86 -33.31
C VAL A 149 -21.64 -13.12 -33.57
N ARG A 150 -21.62 -11.78 -33.43
CA ARG A 150 -20.40 -11.00 -33.61
C ARG A 150 -19.33 -11.34 -32.57
N LEU A 151 -19.71 -11.44 -31.31
CA LEU A 151 -18.79 -11.78 -30.23
C LEU A 151 -18.25 -13.21 -30.36
N GLU A 152 -19.07 -14.16 -30.78
CA GLU A 152 -18.66 -15.54 -31.09
C GLU A 152 -17.62 -15.57 -32.21
N HIS A 153 -17.92 -14.89 -33.33
CA HIS A 153 -16.98 -14.78 -34.44
C HIS A 153 -15.65 -14.14 -34.00
N ALA A 154 -15.71 -13.06 -33.24
CA ALA A 154 -14.51 -12.40 -32.72
C ALA A 154 -13.67 -13.32 -31.82
N ILE A 155 -14.32 -14.03 -30.88
CA ILE A 155 -13.65 -14.99 -29.99
C ILE A 155 -13.00 -16.13 -30.78
N ASP A 156 -13.73 -16.73 -31.71
CA ASP A 156 -13.27 -17.90 -32.43
C ASP A 156 -12.17 -17.55 -33.43
N SER A 157 -12.22 -16.37 -34.07
CA SER A 157 -11.25 -15.91 -35.07
C SER A 157 -9.81 -15.83 -34.56
N ILE A 158 -9.60 -15.50 -33.28
CA ILE A 158 -8.29 -15.38 -32.64
C ILE A 158 -8.08 -16.38 -31.50
N GLY A 159 -9.08 -17.23 -31.19
CA GLY A 159 -9.06 -18.13 -30.05
C GLY A 159 -9.01 -17.40 -28.70
N ALA A 160 -9.78 -16.32 -28.56
CA ALA A 160 -9.72 -15.46 -27.40
C ALA A 160 -10.06 -16.19 -26.09
N LYS A 161 -9.33 -15.83 -25.03
CA LYS A 161 -9.55 -16.30 -23.65
C LYS A 161 -10.01 -15.18 -22.74
N ARG A 162 -9.82 -13.92 -23.17
CA ARG A 162 -10.19 -12.71 -22.44
C ARG A 162 -11.13 -11.86 -23.28
N VAL A 163 -12.12 -11.29 -22.65
CA VAL A 163 -13.11 -10.41 -23.31
C VAL A 163 -13.32 -9.17 -22.47
N VAL A 164 -13.43 -8.03 -23.13
CA VAL A 164 -13.84 -6.76 -22.51
C VAL A 164 -15.04 -6.22 -23.28
N LEU A 165 -16.10 -5.86 -22.56
CA LEU A 165 -17.30 -5.18 -23.10
C LEU A 165 -17.38 -3.80 -22.46
N ASP A 166 -17.26 -2.75 -23.26
CA ASP A 166 -17.20 -1.35 -22.81
C ASP A 166 -18.20 -0.48 -23.60
N SER A 167 -19.34 -0.08 -23.06
CA SER A 167 -19.90 -0.26 -21.74
C SER A 167 -21.23 -1.05 -21.76
N ILE A 168 -21.65 -1.57 -20.58
CA ILE A 168 -22.91 -2.30 -20.45
C ILE A 168 -24.13 -1.38 -20.65
N GLU A 169 -24.00 -0.11 -20.27
CA GLU A 169 -25.04 0.90 -20.45
C GLU A 169 -25.39 1.10 -21.91
N SER A 170 -24.39 1.07 -22.78
CA SER A 170 -24.55 1.25 -24.22
C SER A 170 -25.20 0.04 -24.87
N ILE A 171 -24.89 -1.18 -24.38
CA ILE A 171 -25.55 -2.42 -24.85
C ILE A 171 -27.05 -2.39 -24.58
N PHE A 172 -27.46 -1.82 -23.46
CA PHE A 172 -28.84 -1.89 -22.97
C PHE A 172 -29.57 -0.54 -22.99
N ALA A 173 -29.03 0.48 -23.70
CA ALA A 173 -29.54 1.84 -23.71
C ALA A 173 -31.02 1.98 -24.13
N GLY A 174 -31.54 1.00 -24.89
CA GLY A 174 -32.92 1.02 -25.38
C GLY A 174 -33.92 0.26 -24.52
N ILE A 175 -33.49 -0.47 -23.50
CA ILE A 175 -34.41 -1.27 -22.67
C ILE A 175 -34.88 -0.43 -21.49
N THR A 176 -36.18 -0.14 -21.48
CA THR A 176 -36.85 0.58 -20.37
C THR A 176 -37.41 -0.38 -19.31
N ASP A 177 -37.79 -1.59 -19.71
CA ASP A 177 -38.31 -2.60 -18.79
C ASP A 177 -37.19 -3.29 -18.00
N VAL A 178 -37.18 -3.05 -16.68
CA VAL A 178 -36.19 -3.60 -15.74
C VAL A 178 -36.21 -5.13 -15.70
N GLY A 179 -37.37 -5.76 -15.91
CA GLY A 179 -37.50 -7.23 -15.94
C GLY A 179 -36.82 -7.84 -17.16
N ILE A 180 -37.05 -7.28 -18.32
CA ILE A 180 -36.40 -7.67 -19.60
C ILE A 180 -34.89 -7.45 -19.48
N LEU A 181 -34.48 -6.27 -19.04
CA LEU A 181 -33.08 -5.93 -18.81
C LEU A 181 -32.36 -6.97 -17.95
N ARG A 182 -32.98 -7.36 -16.84
CA ARG A 182 -32.42 -8.37 -15.92
C ARG A 182 -32.24 -9.74 -16.58
N LEU A 183 -33.18 -10.12 -17.43
CA LEU A 183 -33.12 -11.40 -18.14
C LEU A 183 -32.00 -11.40 -19.16
N GLU A 184 -31.85 -10.31 -19.93
CA GLU A 184 -30.84 -10.19 -20.99
C GLU A 184 -29.43 -10.06 -20.40
N ILE A 185 -29.20 -9.32 -19.34
CA ILE A 185 -27.92 -9.28 -18.62
C ILE A 185 -27.55 -10.69 -18.10
N LYS A 186 -28.54 -11.40 -17.52
CA LYS A 186 -28.31 -12.77 -17.06
C LYS A 186 -27.98 -13.74 -18.20
N ARG A 187 -28.61 -13.53 -19.36
CA ARG A 187 -28.37 -14.30 -20.57
C ARG A 187 -26.95 -14.05 -21.09
N LEU A 188 -26.52 -12.79 -21.20
CA LEU A 188 -25.18 -12.40 -21.61
C LEU A 188 -24.09 -13.01 -20.69
N PHE A 189 -24.23 -12.87 -19.37
CA PHE A 189 -23.23 -13.40 -18.44
C PHE A 189 -23.18 -14.93 -18.42
N ARG A 190 -24.30 -15.60 -18.65
CA ARG A 190 -24.35 -17.05 -18.81
C ARG A 190 -23.63 -17.47 -20.08
N TRP A 191 -23.90 -16.80 -21.20
CA TRP A 191 -23.29 -17.08 -22.48
C TRP A 191 -21.76 -16.91 -22.44
N LEU A 192 -21.25 -15.80 -21.87
CA LEU A 192 -19.82 -15.59 -21.65
C LEU A 192 -19.18 -16.74 -20.84
N LYS A 193 -19.87 -17.21 -19.83
CA LYS A 193 -19.41 -18.34 -19.02
C LYS A 193 -19.39 -19.66 -19.80
N GLU A 194 -20.38 -19.92 -20.63
CA GLU A 194 -20.47 -21.11 -21.51
C GLU A 194 -19.35 -21.10 -22.54
N LYS A 195 -18.96 -19.95 -23.07
CA LYS A 195 -17.79 -19.75 -23.94
C LYS A 195 -16.45 -19.90 -23.22
N GLN A 196 -16.44 -20.11 -21.91
CA GLN A 196 -15.24 -20.27 -21.08
C GLN A 196 -14.21 -19.13 -21.23
N VAL A 197 -14.67 -17.91 -21.41
CA VAL A 197 -13.84 -16.70 -21.43
C VAL A 197 -13.87 -15.99 -20.09
N THR A 198 -12.77 -15.36 -19.71
CA THR A 198 -12.73 -14.45 -18.56
C THR A 198 -13.11 -13.07 -19.07
N ALA A 199 -14.24 -12.55 -18.61
CA ALA A 199 -14.78 -11.32 -19.12
C ALA A 199 -14.73 -10.16 -18.09
N ILE A 200 -14.38 -8.97 -18.56
CA ILE A 200 -14.60 -7.70 -17.89
C ILE A 200 -15.77 -7.01 -18.62
N VAL A 201 -16.71 -6.52 -17.85
CA VAL A 201 -17.80 -5.68 -18.33
C VAL A 201 -17.72 -4.38 -17.57
N THR A 202 -17.62 -3.25 -18.26
CA THR A 202 -17.56 -1.93 -17.62
C THR A 202 -18.96 -1.35 -17.43
N GLY A 203 -19.11 -0.50 -16.43
CA GLY A 203 -20.37 0.16 -16.14
C GLY A 203 -20.20 1.45 -15.34
N GLU A 204 -21.21 2.32 -15.39
CA GLU A 204 -21.23 3.59 -14.67
C GLU A 204 -22.11 3.55 -13.43
N PRO A 205 -21.61 3.98 -12.26
CA PRO A 205 -22.40 4.04 -11.04
C PRO A 205 -23.42 5.19 -11.11
N VAL A 206 -24.61 4.95 -10.59
CA VAL A 206 -25.61 6.00 -10.36
C VAL A 206 -26.05 5.88 -8.90
N GLN A 207 -26.06 6.97 -8.16
CA GLN A 207 -26.47 7.09 -6.76
C GLN A 207 -26.56 5.75 -6.01
N GLU A 208 -25.67 5.45 -5.08
CA GLU A 208 -25.67 4.23 -4.22
C GLU A 208 -25.62 2.88 -4.94
N THR A 209 -25.68 2.82 -6.29
CA THR A 209 -25.58 1.59 -7.09
C THR A 209 -24.28 1.55 -7.89
N TYR A 210 -23.81 0.33 -8.23
CA TYR A 210 -22.56 0.15 -8.98
C TYR A 210 -22.76 0.26 -10.50
N THR A 211 -23.99 0.36 -10.97
CA THR A 211 -24.36 0.58 -12.37
C THR A 211 -25.70 1.30 -12.43
N ARG A 212 -26.02 1.86 -13.59
CA ARG A 212 -27.24 2.65 -13.82
C ARG A 212 -28.53 1.91 -13.41
N HIS A 213 -28.56 0.60 -13.56
CA HIS A 213 -29.74 -0.23 -13.27
C HIS A 213 -29.60 -1.06 -12.00
N GLY A 214 -28.40 -1.16 -11.41
CA GLY A 214 -28.13 -1.87 -10.14
C GLY A 214 -28.34 -3.38 -10.18
N LEU A 215 -28.62 -3.95 -11.35
CA LEU A 215 -28.97 -5.38 -11.49
C LEU A 215 -27.72 -6.24 -11.68
N GLU A 216 -26.72 -5.73 -12.37
CA GLU A 216 -25.49 -6.42 -12.75
C GLU A 216 -24.70 -6.87 -11.53
N GLN A 217 -24.78 -6.09 -10.44
CA GLN A 217 -24.14 -6.43 -9.17
C GLN A 217 -24.64 -7.74 -8.55
N TYR A 218 -25.87 -8.13 -8.80
CA TYR A 218 -26.41 -9.39 -8.28
C TYR A 218 -25.97 -10.61 -9.09
N ILE A 219 -25.66 -10.40 -10.36
CA ILE A 219 -25.36 -11.47 -11.31
C ILE A 219 -23.86 -11.69 -11.44
N SER A 220 -23.04 -10.64 -11.36
CA SER A 220 -21.58 -10.72 -11.47
C SER A 220 -20.94 -11.57 -10.38
N ASP A 221 -19.90 -12.31 -10.73
CA ASP A 221 -19.10 -13.10 -9.79
C ASP A 221 -18.07 -12.25 -9.03
N CYS A 222 -17.57 -11.18 -9.66
CA CYS A 222 -16.66 -10.21 -9.07
C CYS A 222 -17.13 -8.79 -9.43
N ILE A 223 -16.96 -7.86 -8.49
CA ILE A 223 -17.28 -6.43 -8.68
C ILE A 223 -16.11 -5.61 -8.19
N ILE A 224 -15.62 -4.75 -9.06
CA ILE A 224 -14.54 -3.80 -8.81
C ILE A 224 -15.09 -2.39 -8.99
N LEU A 225 -14.85 -1.54 -8.02
CA LEU A 225 -15.19 -0.12 -8.07
C LEU A 225 -13.93 0.69 -8.31
N LEU A 226 -13.96 1.53 -9.32
CA LEU A 226 -12.98 2.58 -9.59
C LEU A 226 -13.57 3.92 -9.21
N ASP A 227 -12.84 4.69 -8.45
CA ASP A 227 -13.26 6.01 -7.99
C ASP A 227 -12.15 7.03 -8.27
N ASN A 228 -12.54 8.23 -8.67
CA ASN A 228 -11.65 9.36 -8.93
C ASN A 228 -12.16 10.57 -8.15
N ARG A 229 -11.57 10.80 -6.97
CA ARG A 229 -11.92 11.90 -6.09
C ARG A 229 -10.94 13.04 -6.28
N VAL A 230 -11.45 14.24 -6.41
CA VAL A 230 -10.63 15.46 -6.38
C VAL A 230 -10.75 16.06 -4.99
N ASN A 231 -9.61 16.13 -4.30
CA ASN A 231 -9.50 16.76 -2.99
C ASN A 231 -8.44 17.85 -3.07
N GLU A 232 -8.78 19.09 -2.71
CA GLU A 232 -7.87 20.26 -2.74
C GLU A 232 -7.05 20.37 -4.04
N GLN A 233 -7.70 20.22 -5.21
CA GLN A 233 -7.11 20.26 -6.57
C GLN A 233 -6.26 19.03 -6.95
N ILE A 234 -6.11 18.05 -6.08
CA ILE A 234 -5.38 16.81 -6.34
C ILE A 234 -6.38 15.68 -6.61
N ALA A 235 -6.22 15.02 -7.78
CA ALA A 235 -7.04 13.87 -8.14
C ALA A 235 -6.44 12.58 -7.52
N ILE A 236 -7.23 11.88 -6.73
CA ILE A 236 -6.84 10.61 -6.10
C ILE A 236 -7.72 9.51 -6.67
N ARG A 237 -7.11 8.55 -7.37
CA ARG A 237 -7.81 7.37 -7.88
C ARG A 237 -7.74 6.23 -6.89
N ARG A 238 -8.87 5.57 -6.65
CA ARG A 238 -9.00 4.44 -5.73
C ARG A 238 -9.69 3.26 -6.40
N ILE A 239 -9.24 2.06 -6.07
CA ILE A 239 -9.83 0.81 -6.50
C ILE A 239 -10.27 0.00 -5.27
N ARG A 240 -11.45 -0.60 -5.34
CA ARG A 240 -12.01 -1.46 -4.30
C ARG A 240 -12.61 -2.72 -4.90
N VAL A 241 -12.25 -3.87 -4.34
CA VAL A 241 -12.96 -5.12 -4.64
C VAL A 241 -14.16 -5.21 -3.72
N VAL A 242 -15.35 -4.98 -4.29
CA VAL A 242 -16.62 -4.93 -3.53
C VAL A 242 -17.16 -6.34 -3.28
N LYS A 243 -16.98 -7.22 -4.25
CA LYS A 243 -17.49 -8.58 -4.22
C LYS A 243 -16.53 -9.50 -4.97
N TYR A 244 -16.31 -10.68 -4.41
CA TYR A 244 -15.57 -11.76 -5.09
C TYR A 244 -16.11 -13.10 -4.60
N ARG A 245 -16.90 -13.80 -5.43
CA ARG A 245 -17.51 -15.09 -5.06
C ARG A 245 -16.46 -16.20 -5.08
N GLY A 246 -16.36 -16.92 -3.97
CA GLY A 246 -15.52 -18.11 -3.85
C GLY A 246 -14.05 -17.84 -3.60
N SER A 247 -13.65 -16.58 -3.33
CA SER A 247 -12.29 -16.22 -2.93
C SER A 247 -12.27 -15.16 -1.84
N LYS A 248 -11.22 -15.19 -1.04
CA LYS A 248 -10.82 -14.04 -0.23
C LYS A 248 -10.27 -12.95 -1.13
N HIS A 249 -10.35 -11.72 -0.70
CA HIS A 249 -9.83 -10.55 -1.37
C HIS A 249 -9.60 -9.42 -0.38
N GLY A 250 -8.83 -8.42 -0.75
CA GLY A 250 -8.71 -7.19 0.02
C GLY A 250 -10.02 -6.40 -0.01
N THR A 251 -10.54 -6.04 1.16
CA THR A 251 -11.83 -5.34 1.30
C THR A 251 -11.68 -3.82 1.42
N ASN A 252 -10.45 -3.33 1.51
CA ASN A 252 -10.16 -1.90 1.64
C ASN A 252 -10.21 -1.18 0.29
N GLU A 253 -10.20 0.14 0.34
CA GLU A 253 -9.90 0.98 -0.81
C GLU A 253 -8.39 1.07 -0.97
N TYR A 254 -7.90 0.81 -2.18
CA TYR A 254 -6.49 0.88 -2.53
C TYR A 254 -6.26 2.02 -3.50
N PRO A 255 -5.27 2.88 -3.26
CA PRO A 255 -4.90 3.87 -4.26
C PRO A 255 -4.32 3.18 -5.50
N PHE A 256 -4.60 3.74 -6.67
CA PHE A 256 -3.96 3.34 -7.91
C PHE A 256 -3.62 4.56 -8.75
N VAL A 257 -2.69 4.39 -9.64
CA VAL A 257 -2.25 5.42 -10.57
C VAL A 257 -2.24 4.88 -11.99
N ILE A 258 -2.33 5.79 -12.92
CA ILE A 258 -2.17 5.56 -14.34
C ILE A 258 -0.92 6.31 -14.77
N ASP A 259 0.06 5.59 -15.27
CA ASP A 259 1.33 6.16 -15.73
C ASP A 259 1.79 5.51 -17.03
N LYS A 260 3.02 5.78 -17.46
CA LYS A 260 3.59 5.27 -18.73
C LYS A 260 3.63 3.73 -18.82
N GLU A 261 3.39 3.01 -17.75
CA GLU A 261 3.37 1.55 -17.71
C GLU A 261 1.95 0.99 -17.58
N GLY A 262 0.92 1.84 -17.73
CA GLY A 262 -0.47 1.49 -17.56
C GLY A 262 -0.98 1.70 -16.13
N LEU A 263 -1.90 0.87 -15.68
CA LEU A 263 -2.51 0.93 -14.36
C LEU A 263 -1.67 0.19 -13.31
N SER A 264 -1.40 0.83 -12.19
CA SER A 264 -0.68 0.24 -11.06
C SER A 264 -1.43 0.48 -9.75
N VAL A 265 -1.74 -0.60 -9.04
CA VAL A 265 -2.41 -0.57 -7.73
C VAL A 265 -1.37 -0.65 -6.62
N ILE A 266 -1.60 0.07 -5.53
CA ILE A 266 -0.71 0.07 -4.37
C ILE A 266 -1.33 -0.81 -3.27
N PRO A 267 -0.90 -2.07 -3.09
CA PRO A 267 -1.57 -3.03 -2.21
C PRO A 267 -1.24 -2.87 -0.71
N ILE A 268 -0.69 -1.74 -0.29
CA ILE A 268 -0.02 -1.54 1.01
C ILE A 268 -0.97 -1.48 2.23
N THR A 269 -2.17 -2.01 2.17
CA THR A 269 -3.06 -2.04 3.34
C THR A 269 -2.96 -3.33 4.15
N SER A 270 -2.14 -4.29 3.74
CA SER A 270 -2.10 -5.64 4.30
C SER A 270 -0.71 -6.14 4.74
N ALA A 271 0.27 -5.24 4.91
CA ALA A 271 1.52 -5.62 5.55
C ALA A 271 1.22 -6.03 7.00
N GLY A 272 1.13 -7.33 7.25
CA GLY A 272 0.92 -7.88 8.59
C GLY A 272 2.05 -7.48 9.54
N LEU A 273 1.75 -7.47 10.84
CA LEU A 273 2.74 -7.23 11.90
C LEU A 273 3.73 -8.41 12.11
N ASP A 274 3.62 -9.46 11.31
CA ASP A 274 4.43 -10.68 11.37
C ASP A 274 5.85 -10.47 10.80
N GLN A 275 6.59 -9.52 11.39
CA GLN A 275 7.98 -9.32 11.03
C GLN A 275 8.90 -9.88 12.11
N PRO A 276 9.80 -10.81 11.78
CA PRO A 276 10.78 -11.29 12.75
C PRO A 276 11.71 -10.14 13.13
N GLY A 277 11.74 -9.81 14.43
CA GLY A 277 12.72 -8.87 14.95
C GLY A 277 14.13 -9.34 14.64
N THR A 278 14.96 -8.50 14.02
CA THR A 278 16.35 -8.87 13.73
C THR A 278 17.25 -8.44 14.89
N PRO A 279 18.09 -9.34 15.44
CA PRO A 279 19.05 -8.98 16.47
C PRO A 279 20.24 -8.14 15.94
N HIS A 280 20.29 -7.92 14.63
CA HIS A 280 21.40 -7.21 13.98
C HIS A 280 21.24 -5.70 14.09
N LYS A 281 22.34 -5.02 14.39
CA LYS A 281 22.43 -3.56 14.41
C LYS A 281 23.32 -3.04 13.28
N VAL A 282 23.05 -1.83 12.84
CA VAL A 282 23.76 -1.11 11.80
C VAL A 282 24.29 0.23 12.36
N SER A 283 25.53 0.58 12.02
CA SER A 283 26.12 1.86 12.45
C SER A 283 25.34 3.05 11.89
N THR A 284 25.22 4.08 12.71
CA THR A 284 24.65 5.38 12.33
C THR A 284 25.55 6.16 11.36
N GLY A 285 26.82 5.76 11.22
CA GLY A 285 27.85 6.51 10.50
C GLY A 285 28.61 7.51 11.38
N ILE A 286 28.21 7.65 12.64
CA ILE A 286 28.80 8.57 13.61
C ILE A 286 29.21 7.76 14.83
N PRO A 287 30.51 7.44 15.00
CA PRO A 287 30.96 6.55 16.09
C PRO A 287 30.60 7.04 17.50
N SER A 288 30.54 8.35 17.71
CA SER A 288 30.10 8.92 18.98
C SER A 288 28.60 8.74 19.24
N LEU A 289 27.76 8.78 18.19
CA LEU A 289 26.33 8.48 18.29
C LEU A 289 26.08 6.98 18.49
N ASP A 290 26.84 6.13 17.82
CA ASP A 290 26.75 4.68 17.96
C ASP A 290 26.95 4.24 19.43
N LYS A 291 27.86 4.88 20.17
CA LYS A 291 28.15 4.60 21.59
C LYS A 291 27.00 4.93 22.53
N LEU A 292 26.06 5.79 22.11
CA LEU A 292 24.89 6.12 22.93
C LEU A 292 23.86 5.00 22.99
N PHE A 293 23.95 4.00 22.09
CA PHE A 293 23.09 2.82 22.09
C PHE A 293 23.73 1.68 22.85
N ARG A 294 23.10 1.23 23.95
CA ARG A 294 23.58 0.20 24.87
C ARG A 294 23.02 -1.17 24.50
N GLY A 295 23.61 -2.26 25.05
CA GLY A 295 23.06 -3.61 24.91
C GLY A 295 23.42 -4.31 23.60
N GLY A 296 24.73 -4.57 23.36
CA GLY A 296 25.27 -5.31 22.24
C GLY A 296 26.03 -4.44 21.24
N LYS A 297 25.98 -4.78 19.93
CA LYS A 297 26.63 -3.96 18.90
C LYS A 297 26.01 -2.57 18.86
N PRO A 298 26.82 -1.50 18.72
CA PRO A 298 26.34 -0.12 18.68
C PRO A 298 25.56 0.21 17.39
N GLY A 299 24.63 1.16 17.47
CA GLY A 299 23.86 1.66 16.32
C GLY A 299 22.38 1.30 16.32
N PHE A 300 21.72 1.49 15.17
CA PHE A 300 20.29 1.24 14.98
C PHE A 300 19.98 -0.25 14.77
N ALA A 301 18.78 -0.69 15.15
CA ALA A 301 18.31 -2.02 14.77
C ALA A 301 18.12 -2.10 13.25
N LYS A 302 18.60 -3.19 12.62
CA LYS A 302 18.42 -3.39 11.17
C LYS A 302 16.94 -3.58 10.84
N GLY A 303 16.46 -2.91 9.81
CA GLY A 303 15.04 -2.93 9.42
C GLY A 303 14.13 -2.06 10.29
N SER A 304 14.70 -1.26 11.22
CA SER A 304 13.94 -0.33 12.05
C SER A 304 13.75 1.03 11.39
N THR A 305 12.83 1.81 11.94
CA THR A 305 12.54 3.17 11.53
C THR A 305 13.10 4.18 12.55
N VAL A 306 13.94 5.08 12.07
CA VAL A 306 14.57 6.16 12.83
C VAL A 306 13.95 7.49 12.43
N LEU A 307 13.59 8.33 13.38
CA LEU A 307 13.15 9.70 13.19
C LEU A 307 14.13 10.66 13.88
N VAL A 308 14.58 11.67 13.15
CA VAL A 308 15.34 12.80 13.68
C VAL A 308 14.51 14.06 13.51
N SER A 309 14.04 14.62 14.61
CA SER A 309 13.23 15.84 14.62
C SER A 309 14.02 17.04 15.17
N GLY A 310 13.70 18.23 14.70
CA GLY A 310 14.33 19.47 15.16
C GLY A 310 14.04 20.66 14.24
N THR A 311 14.39 21.86 14.71
CA THR A 311 14.24 23.11 13.94
C THR A 311 15.18 23.15 12.72
N ALA A 312 14.96 24.09 11.80
CA ALA A 312 15.84 24.30 10.66
C ALA A 312 17.29 24.60 11.11
N GLY A 313 18.29 24.17 10.34
CA GLY A 313 19.69 24.46 10.62
C GLY A 313 20.36 23.60 11.71
N THR A 314 19.64 22.69 12.37
CA THR A 314 20.17 21.88 13.48
C THR A 314 21.03 20.69 13.07
N GLY A 315 21.18 20.41 11.74
CA GLY A 315 22.04 19.33 11.23
C GLY A 315 21.34 17.99 10.98
N LYS A 316 20.02 17.97 10.85
CA LYS A 316 19.24 16.73 10.56
C LYS A 316 19.67 16.06 9.25
N THR A 317 19.75 16.84 8.17
CA THR A 317 20.20 16.38 6.86
C THR A 317 21.63 15.81 6.92
N SER A 318 22.52 16.44 7.73
CA SER A 318 23.89 15.96 7.93
C SER A 318 23.92 14.59 8.63
N LEU A 319 23.08 14.37 9.64
CA LEU A 319 22.92 13.07 10.31
C LEU A 319 22.40 11.99 9.33
N ALA A 320 21.42 12.36 8.51
CA ALA A 320 20.84 11.49 7.47
C ALA A 320 21.90 11.12 6.41
N ALA A 321 22.72 12.09 6.00
CA ALA A 321 23.80 11.90 5.05
C ALA A 321 24.90 10.96 5.58
N ALA A 322 25.30 11.13 6.85
CA ALA A 322 26.25 10.24 7.50
C ALA A 322 25.74 8.80 7.55
N PHE A 323 24.46 8.59 7.86
CA PHE A 323 23.83 7.28 7.83
C PHE A 323 23.81 6.68 6.42
N ALA A 324 23.48 7.47 5.38
CA ALA A 324 23.45 7.03 4.00
C ALA A 324 24.85 6.54 3.54
N VAL A 325 25.91 7.34 3.81
CA VAL A 325 27.28 6.98 3.47
C VAL A 325 27.75 5.74 4.23
N ALA A 326 27.39 5.63 5.52
CA ALA A 326 27.71 4.43 6.31
C ALA A 326 27.05 3.17 5.77
N SER A 327 25.81 3.27 5.31
CA SER A 327 25.10 2.17 4.66
C SER A 327 25.84 1.72 3.39
N CYS A 328 26.24 2.67 2.56
CA CYS A 328 27.00 2.37 1.34
C CYS A 328 28.40 1.80 1.64
N LYS A 329 29.08 2.28 2.69
CA LYS A 329 30.37 1.71 3.13
C LYS A 329 30.25 0.25 3.59
N ARG A 330 29.08 -0.17 4.07
CA ARG A 330 28.77 -1.60 4.37
C ARG A 330 28.43 -2.43 3.14
N GLY A 331 28.45 -1.84 1.93
CA GLY A 331 28.03 -2.51 0.69
C GLY A 331 26.51 -2.55 0.49
N GLU A 332 25.74 -1.85 1.31
CA GLU A 332 24.28 -1.79 1.23
C GLU A 332 23.86 -0.65 0.30
N ARG A 333 22.89 -0.92 -0.59
CA ARG A 333 22.30 0.15 -1.42
C ARG A 333 21.46 1.05 -0.55
N CYS A 334 21.65 2.36 -0.68
CA CYS A 334 20.89 3.39 0.01
C CYS A 334 20.14 4.27 -1.00
N LEU A 335 18.84 4.44 -0.79
CA LEU A 335 18.00 5.39 -1.52
C LEU A 335 17.83 6.64 -0.65
N PHE A 336 18.14 7.81 -1.19
CA PHE A 336 17.97 9.10 -0.52
C PHE A 336 16.89 9.91 -1.24
N LEU A 337 15.74 10.12 -0.60
CA LEU A 337 14.66 10.97 -1.09
C LEU A 337 14.79 12.35 -0.45
N SER A 338 15.05 13.36 -1.29
CA SER A 338 15.17 14.76 -0.88
C SER A 338 13.96 15.55 -1.38
N TYR A 339 13.22 16.16 -0.47
CA TYR A 339 12.01 16.92 -0.79
C TYR A 339 12.21 18.44 -0.79
N GLU A 340 13.34 18.93 -0.28
CA GLU A 340 13.63 20.37 -0.21
C GLU A 340 14.83 20.77 -1.06
N GLU A 341 15.85 19.93 -1.14
CA GLU A 341 17.10 20.23 -1.85
C GLU A 341 17.23 19.41 -3.13
N SER A 342 17.78 20.03 -4.19
CA SER A 342 18.19 19.29 -5.38
C SER A 342 19.37 18.36 -5.07
N ALA A 343 19.52 17.28 -5.86
CA ALA A 343 20.62 16.34 -5.68
C ALA A 343 21.99 17.04 -5.75
N GLY A 344 22.16 18.01 -6.65
CA GLY A 344 23.41 18.79 -6.77
C GLY A 344 23.72 19.64 -5.54
N GLN A 345 22.72 20.35 -5.01
CA GLN A 345 22.85 21.14 -3.78
C GLN A 345 23.17 20.26 -2.58
N LEU A 346 22.45 19.15 -2.43
CA LEU A 346 22.68 18.19 -1.34
C LEU A 346 24.12 17.64 -1.38
N ILE A 347 24.62 17.26 -2.55
CA ILE A 347 25.99 16.76 -2.73
C ILE A 347 27.00 17.84 -2.35
N GLN A 348 26.82 19.07 -2.82
CA GLN A 348 27.70 20.20 -2.52
C GLN A 348 27.69 20.54 -1.03
N ASN A 349 26.51 20.66 -0.43
CA ASN A 349 26.35 21.00 0.99
C ASN A 349 26.99 19.93 1.90
N MET A 350 26.82 18.66 1.58
CA MET A 350 27.41 17.57 2.38
C MET A 350 28.93 17.47 2.16
N GLY A 351 29.41 17.77 0.97
CA GLY A 351 30.83 17.85 0.67
C GLY A 351 31.57 18.88 1.52
N SER A 352 30.96 20.03 1.81
CA SER A 352 31.53 21.10 2.65
C SER A 352 31.77 20.71 4.11
N ILE A 353 31.15 19.61 4.59
CA ILE A 353 31.33 19.06 5.94
C ILE A 353 31.98 17.66 5.93
N GLY A 354 32.74 17.34 4.87
CA GLY A 354 33.50 16.09 4.75
C GLY A 354 32.65 14.84 4.49
N ILE A 355 31.37 14.97 4.10
CA ILE A 355 30.49 13.85 3.74
C ILE A 355 30.38 13.78 2.21
N HIS A 356 31.12 12.85 1.59
CA HIS A 356 31.19 12.72 0.13
C HIS A 356 30.28 11.63 -0.41
N PHE A 357 29.30 12.01 -1.24
CA PHE A 357 28.34 11.12 -1.87
C PHE A 357 28.82 10.53 -3.21
N GLU A 358 29.66 11.27 -3.96
CA GLU A 358 30.05 10.92 -5.31
C GLU A 358 30.69 9.53 -5.43
N PRO A 359 31.56 9.08 -4.50
CA PRO A 359 32.15 7.75 -4.59
C PRO A 359 31.09 6.63 -4.47
N MET A 360 30.01 6.90 -3.70
CA MET A 360 28.93 5.94 -3.49
C MET A 360 27.96 5.92 -4.67
N ILE A 361 27.71 7.07 -5.28
CA ILE A 361 26.91 7.21 -6.50
C ILE A 361 27.60 6.50 -7.66
N LYS A 362 28.90 6.74 -7.87
CA LYS A 362 29.71 6.08 -8.92
C LYS A 362 29.73 4.56 -8.77
N LYS A 363 29.70 4.03 -7.55
CA LYS A 363 29.62 2.59 -7.28
C LYS A 363 28.19 2.01 -7.44
N GLY A 364 27.18 2.82 -7.74
CA GLY A 364 25.80 2.40 -7.81
C GLY A 364 25.19 1.97 -6.45
N LEU A 365 25.81 2.39 -5.34
CA LEU A 365 25.34 2.10 -3.99
C LEU A 365 24.43 3.20 -3.42
N LEU A 366 24.54 4.44 -3.91
CA LEU A 366 23.68 5.56 -3.50
C LEU A 366 22.88 6.06 -4.71
N LYS A 367 21.56 6.13 -4.56
CA LYS A 367 20.66 6.80 -5.51
C LYS A 367 19.98 7.95 -4.78
N ILE A 368 20.16 9.18 -5.28
CA ILE A 368 19.47 10.37 -4.77
C ILE A 368 18.33 10.69 -5.72
N VAL A 369 17.14 10.87 -5.19
CA VAL A 369 15.96 11.30 -5.94
C VAL A 369 15.42 12.56 -5.26
N SER A 370 15.41 13.66 -6.02
CA SER A 370 14.90 14.95 -5.54
C SER A 370 13.59 15.27 -6.25
N THR A 371 12.54 15.52 -5.48
CA THR A 371 11.22 15.92 -5.99
C THR A 371 10.53 16.81 -4.98
N ARG A 372 9.67 17.71 -5.44
CA ARG A 372 8.82 18.51 -4.54
C ARG A 372 7.48 17.80 -4.36
N PRO A 373 6.99 17.63 -3.11
CA PRO A 373 5.72 16.96 -2.85
C PRO A 373 4.52 17.62 -3.53
N SER A 374 4.53 18.94 -3.66
CA SER A 374 3.45 19.73 -4.28
C SER A 374 3.17 19.41 -5.75
N PHE A 375 4.00 18.63 -6.42
CA PHE A 375 3.77 18.24 -7.80
C PHE A 375 2.84 17.04 -7.96
N PHE A 376 2.68 16.23 -6.91
CA PHE A 376 1.92 14.98 -6.98
C PHE A 376 1.17 14.73 -5.68
N GLY A 377 0.06 13.99 -5.76
CA GLY A 377 -0.66 13.54 -4.57
C GLY A 377 0.17 12.55 -3.72
N LEU A 378 -0.21 12.41 -2.46
CA LEU A 378 0.48 11.56 -1.47
C LEU A 378 0.65 10.11 -1.95
N GLU A 379 -0.34 9.58 -2.65
CA GLU A 379 -0.34 8.21 -3.20
C GLU A 379 0.71 8.02 -4.28
N MET A 380 1.00 9.06 -5.08
CA MET A 380 2.05 9.00 -6.10
C MET A 380 3.43 8.87 -5.44
N HIS A 381 3.70 9.61 -4.37
CA HIS A 381 4.97 9.46 -3.63
C HIS A 381 5.17 8.06 -3.06
N LEU A 382 4.08 7.44 -2.60
CA LEU A 382 4.12 6.07 -2.11
C LEU A 382 4.37 5.06 -3.24
N LEU A 383 3.75 5.28 -4.41
CA LEU A 383 4.00 4.46 -5.60
C LEU A 383 5.44 4.60 -6.10
N ASP A 384 5.95 5.82 -6.19
CA ASP A 384 7.33 6.06 -6.63
C ASP A 384 8.31 5.38 -5.69
N LEU A 385 8.08 5.47 -4.38
CA LEU A 385 8.87 4.72 -3.39
C LEU A 385 8.77 3.20 -3.63
N TYR A 386 7.57 2.67 -3.88
CA TYR A 386 7.36 1.25 -4.18
C TYR A 386 8.15 0.81 -5.43
N LYS A 387 8.06 1.58 -6.52
CA LYS A 387 8.83 1.33 -7.76
C LYS A 387 10.33 1.39 -7.54
N LEU A 388 10.80 2.43 -6.85
CA LEU A 388 12.21 2.61 -6.53
C LEU A 388 12.76 1.47 -5.66
N ILE A 389 11.98 0.96 -4.72
CA ILE A 389 12.35 -0.21 -3.91
C ILE A 389 12.46 -1.46 -4.78
N ALA A 390 11.50 -1.69 -5.67
CA ALA A 390 11.49 -2.86 -6.56
C ALA A 390 12.68 -2.87 -7.53
N GLU A 391 13.02 -1.70 -8.10
CA GLU A 391 14.11 -1.54 -9.07
C GLU A 391 15.49 -1.55 -8.41
N PHE A 392 15.67 -0.65 -7.44
CA PHE A 392 16.97 -0.40 -6.84
C PHE A 392 17.32 -1.38 -5.71
N LYS A 393 16.31 -2.03 -5.09
CA LYS A 393 16.44 -2.99 -3.99
C LYS A 393 17.31 -2.46 -2.85
N PRO A 394 17.00 -1.28 -2.29
CA PRO A 394 17.78 -0.67 -1.22
C PRO A 394 17.68 -1.49 0.07
N LYS A 395 18.69 -1.38 0.92
CA LYS A 395 18.69 -1.89 2.31
C LYS A 395 18.59 -0.75 3.33
N ALA A 396 18.79 0.48 2.88
CA ALA A 396 18.60 1.70 3.65
C ALA A 396 17.81 2.71 2.80
N VAL A 397 16.91 3.45 3.43
CA VAL A 397 16.15 4.54 2.81
C VAL A 397 16.20 5.76 3.71
N VAL A 398 16.55 6.91 3.16
CA VAL A 398 16.49 8.22 3.81
C VAL A 398 15.36 9.03 3.19
N ILE A 399 14.57 9.71 4.03
CA ILE A 399 13.52 10.66 3.61
C ILE A 399 13.76 11.99 4.33
N ASP A 400 14.08 13.03 3.58
CA ASP A 400 14.51 14.31 4.11
C ASP A 400 13.84 15.51 3.42
N PRO A 401 12.96 16.24 4.14
CA PRO A 401 12.29 15.85 5.36
C PRO A 401 10.90 15.22 5.11
N LEU A 402 10.47 14.37 6.04
CA LEU A 402 9.14 13.76 6.02
C LEU A 402 8.02 14.81 6.16
N THR A 403 8.30 15.91 6.87
CA THR A 403 7.34 17.01 7.07
C THR A 403 6.93 17.72 5.80
N SER A 404 7.73 17.68 4.75
CA SER A 404 7.35 18.27 3.45
C SER A 404 6.15 17.56 2.81
N LEU A 405 5.87 16.31 3.20
CA LEU A 405 4.67 15.58 2.78
C LEU A 405 3.41 15.98 3.58
N ILE A 406 3.54 16.70 4.70
CA ILE A 406 2.42 17.01 5.61
C ILE A 406 1.56 18.15 5.07
N GLY A 407 2.13 19.07 4.29
CA GLY A 407 1.41 20.21 3.73
C GLY A 407 0.42 19.88 2.61
N GLU A 408 0.36 18.62 2.15
CA GLU A 408 -0.30 18.26 0.90
C GLU A 408 -1.64 17.50 1.08
N GLY A 409 -2.23 17.46 2.30
CA GLY A 409 -3.50 16.76 2.51
C GLY A 409 -4.05 16.82 3.94
N GLU A 410 -5.19 16.18 4.17
CA GLU A 410 -5.78 16.07 5.50
C GLU A 410 -4.88 15.26 6.45
N GLN A 411 -4.77 15.66 7.71
CA GLN A 411 -3.93 14.98 8.73
C GLN A 411 -4.15 13.46 8.81
N ARG A 412 -5.38 13.00 8.59
CA ARG A 412 -5.73 11.58 8.61
C ARG A 412 -5.15 10.82 7.41
N GLU A 413 -5.18 11.41 6.24
CA GLU A 413 -4.63 10.84 5.01
C GLU A 413 -3.12 10.79 5.06
N ILE A 414 -2.48 11.88 5.50
CA ILE A 414 -1.03 11.95 5.71
C ILE A 414 -0.57 10.87 6.68
N ARG A 415 -1.23 10.73 7.83
CA ARG A 415 -0.89 9.69 8.81
C ARG A 415 -1.06 8.28 8.23
N SER A 416 -2.13 8.05 7.49
CA SER A 416 -2.36 6.77 6.80
C SER A 416 -1.26 6.46 5.79
N MET A 417 -0.86 7.45 4.99
CA MET A 417 0.20 7.31 4.00
C MET A 417 1.56 7.03 4.66
N ILE A 418 1.93 7.79 5.70
CA ILE A 418 3.18 7.56 6.44
C ILE A 418 3.18 6.17 7.08
N THR A 419 2.05 5.72 7.63
CA THR A 419 1.92 4.36 8.18
C THR A 419 2.21 3.32 7.10
N ARG A 420 1.58 3.44 5.92
CA ARG A 420 1.81 2.54 4.78
C ARG A 420 3.26 2.56 4.30
N MET A 421 3.88 3.74 4.27
CA MET A 421 5.29 3.90 3.90
C MET A 421 6.21 3.16 4.88
N ILE A 422 5.99 3.32 6.18
CA ILE A 422 6.74 2.62 7.22
C ILE A 422 6.55 1.11 7.12
N ASP A 423 5.32 0.65 6.92
CA ASP A 423 5.01 -0.77 6.77
C ASP A 423 5.66 -1.37 5.52
N LEU A 424 5.66 -0.63 4.40
CA LEU A 424 6.36 -1.01 3.17
C LEU A 424 7.87 -1.19 3.41
N LEU A 425 8.51 -0.21 4.07
CA LEU A 425 9.94 -0.26 4.35
C LEU A 425 10.28 -1.41 5.31
N LYS A 426 9.52 -1.58 6.38
CA LYS A 426 9.72 -2.66 7.35
C LYS A 426 9.50 -4.04 6.74
N SER A 427 8.46 -4.24 5.94
CA SER A 427 8.17 -5.54 5.29
C SER A 427 9.27 -5.97 4.32
N ASN A 428 9.99 -5.01 3.73
CA ASN A 428 11.17 -5.27 2.90
C ASN A 428 12.50 -5.38 3.70
N GLY A 429 12.44 -5.30 5.04
CA GLY A 429 13.62 -5.35 5.91
C GLY A 429 14.57 -4.16 5.70
N ILE A 430 14.04 -3.01 5.29
CA ILE A 430 14.78 -1.79 4.99
C ILE A 430 14.91 -0.94 6.26
N THR A 431 16.13 -0.55 6.60
CA THR A 431 16.36 0.42 7.68
C THR A 431 16.05 1.82 7.15
N SER A 432 15.09 2.50 7.76
CA SER A 432 14.64 3.83 7.30
C SER A 432 15.04 4.93 8.27
N PHE A 433 15.48 6.06 7.69
CA PHE A 433 15.89 7.25 8.41
C PHE A 433 15.09 8.45 7.91
N PHE A 434 14.28 9.01 8.78
CA PHE A 434 13.41 10.15 8.47
C PHE A 434 13.90 11.38 9.22
N THR A 435 13.89 12.52 8.56
CA THR A 435 14.03 13.82 9.22
C THR A 435 12.67 14.50 9.29
N SER A 436 12.49 15.35 10.29
CA SER A 436 11.26 16.11 10.49
C SER A 436 11.59 17.53 10.99
N LEU A 437 10.97 18.52 10.34
CA LEU A 437 11.00 19.89 10.81
C LEU A 437 9.97 20.07 11.93
N VAL A 438 10.36 20.80 12.98
CA VAL A 438 9.48 21.18 14.08
C VAL A 438 9.49 22.70 14.14
N SER A 439 8.30 23.32 14.30
CA SER A 439 8.22 24.78 14.47
C SER A 439 8.84 25.22 15.78
N SER A 440 9.43 26.40 15.81
CA SER A 440 10.04 26.96 17.02
C SER A 440 9.03 27.16 18.16
N ALA A 441 7.75 27.34 17.84
CA ALA A 441 6.67 27.46 18.83
C ALA A 441 6.30 26.11 19.47
N ALA A 442 6.52 24.98 18.76
CA ALA A 442 6.22 23.62 19.22
C ALA A 442 7.42 22.92 19.90
N GLN A 443 8.48 23.66 20.24
CA GLN A 443 9.71 23.07 20.84
C GLN A 443 9.46 22.26 22.11
N ASN A 444 8.38 22.56 22.84
CA ASN A 444 8.01 21.86 24.08
C ASN A 444 6.98 20.73 23.86
N ASP A 445 6.41 20.61 22.66
CA ASP A 445 5.43 19.58 22.37
C ASP A 445 6.10 18.39 21.68
N THR A 446 6.51 17.41 22.50
CA THR A 446 7.05 16.12 22.03
C THR A 446 5.97 15.18 21.51
N SER A 447 4.69 15.58 21.53
CA SER A 447 3.57 14.75 21.08
C SER A 447 3.46 14.64 19.56
N GLY A 448 4.35 15.33 18.83
CA GLY A 448 4.60 15.12 17.41
C GLY A 448 3.48 15.62 16.51
N GLU A 449 3.73 16.71 15.80
CA GLU A 449 2.88 17.24 14.72
C GLU A 449 2.46 16.17 13.70
N ILE A 450 3.19 15.06 13.62
CA ILE A 450 2.95 13.98 12.64
C ILE A 450 2.06 12.85 13.20
N GLY A 451 1.86 12.76 14.52
CA GLY A 451 1.04 11.69 15.14
C GLY A 451 1.54 10.25 14.88
N VAL A 452 2.75 10.06 14.36
CA VAL A 452 3.33 8.74 14.02
C VAL A 452 4.39 8.26 15.00
N SER A 453 4.57 8.94 16.12
CA SER A 453 5.58 8.58 17.13
C SER A 453 5.47 7.12 17.60
N SER A 454 4.26 6.55 17.60
CA SER A 454 4.03 5.14 17.96
C SER A 454 4.60 4.14 16.94
N LEU A 455 4.80 4.53 15.69
CA LEU A 455 5.30 3.67 14.60
C LEU A 455 6.84 3.70 14.49
N ILE A 456 7.47 4.74 15.06
CA ILE A 456 8.91 4.95 15.03
C ILE A 456 9.59 4.08 16.10
N ASP A 457 10.69 3.44 15.75
CA ASP A 457 11.45 2.59 16.67
C ASP A 457 12.49 3.38 17.45
N THR A 458 13.22 4.29 16.77
CA THR A 458 14.19 5.18 17.41
C THR A 458 13.85 6.62 17.08
N TRP A 459 13.77 7.46 18.12
CA TRP A 459 13.50 8.88 17.97
C TRP A 459 14.60 9.70 18.61
N ILE A 460 15.23 10.53 17.80
CA ILE A 460 16.30 11.46 18.17
C ILE A 460 15.78 12.88 17.99
N VAL A 461 16.06 13.75 18.94
CA VAL A 461 15.73 15.18 18.87
C VAL A 461 17.00 15.98 18.79
N VAL A 462 17.02 16.95 17.88
CA VAL A 462 18.12 17.91 17.73
C VAL A 462 17.57 19.31 17.95
N ARG A 463 18.18 20.06 18.88
CA ARG A 463 17.73 21.41 19.26
C ARG A 463 18.89 22.39 19.27
N GLU A 464 18.59 23.65 19.03
CA GLU A 464 19.50 24.73 19.40
C GLU A 464 19.34 25.01 20.90
N LEU A 465 20.46 25.08 21.59
CA LEU A 465 20.56 25.38 23.03
C LEU A 465 21.46 26.61 23.20
N GLU A 466 21.21 27.40 24.20
CA GLU A 466 22.07 28.50 24.58
C GLU A 466 23.05 28.03 25.68
N GLU A 467 24.33 28.21 25.49
CA GLU A 467 25.34 27.87 26.48
C GLU A 467 25.45 29.04 27.49
N ASP A 468 25.08 28.78 28.74
CA ASP A 468 24.89 29.81 29.79
C ASP A 468 26.13 30.70 30.02
N ILE A 469 27.33 30.14 29.92
CA ILE A 469 28.59 30.87 30.21
C ILE A 469 29.01 31.74 29.02
N SER A 470 28.87 31.25 27.80
CA SER A 470 29.38 31.93 26.60
C SER A 470 28.28 32.63 25.79
N LYS A 471 27.00 32.42 26.14
CA LYS A 471 25.82 32.82 25.34
C LYS A 471 25.89 32.42 23.88
N LYS A 472 26.69 31.42 23.58
CA LYS A 472 26.80 30.85 22.22
C LYS A 472 25.68 29.86 22.00
N ARG A 473 25.08 29.92 20.80
CA ARG A 473 24.15 28.88 20.33
C ARG A 473 24.93 27.62 20.00
N ILE A 474 24.54 26.53 20.61
CA ILE A 474 25.08 25.20 20.39
C ILE A 474 23.97 24.26 19.92
N ARG A 475 24.33 23.21 19.21
CA ARG A 475 23.39 22.18 18.80
C ARG A 475 23.46 21.01 19.80
N GLY A 476 22.34 20.69 20.41
CA GLY A 476 22.19 19.57 21.32
C GLY A 476 21.42 18.43 20.68
N LEU A 477 21.85 17.18 20.91
CA LEU A 477 21.20 15.95 20.49
C LEU A 477 20.88 15.09 21.71
N PHE A 478 19.69 14.52 21.74
CA PHE A 478 19.33 13.49 22.72
C PHE A 478 18.39 12.44 22.14
N ILE A 479 18.43 11.22 22.70
CA ILE A 479 17.59 10.12 22.28
C ILE A 479 16.34 10.09 23.17
N VAL A 480 15.16 10.28 22.57
CA VAL A 480 13.88 10.22 23.28
C VAL A 480 13.48 8.78 23.56
N LYS A 481 13.72 7.91 22.55
CA LYS A 481 13.26 6.54 22.62
C LYS A 481 14.08 5.66 21.66
N SER A 482 14.34 4.41 22.06
CA SER A 482 14.86 3.37 21.16
C SER A 482 14.27 2.03 21.59
N ARG A 483 13.43 1.44 20.75
CA ARG A 483 12.76 0.17 21.05
C ARG A 483 13.76 -0.98 21.02
N GLY A 484 13.68 -1.84 22.04
CA GLY A 484 14.54 -3.03 22.13
C GLY A 484 16.03 -2.73 22.33
N THR A 485 16.40 -1.46 22.61
CA THR A 485 17.79 -1.07 22.82
C THR A 485 17.87 -0.06 23.96
N GLY A 486 18.72 -0.34 24.95
CA GLY A 486 19.07 0.68 25.95
C GLY A 486 19.81 1.85 25.27
N HIS A 487 19.58 3.06 25.71
CA HIS A 487 20.23 4.24 25.18
C HIS A 487 20.62 5.22 26.27
N ASP A 488 21.60 6.05 25.96
CA ASP A 488 21.90 7.23 26.75
C ASP A 488 20.80 8.26 26.54
N SER A 489 20.37 8.87 27.61
CA SER A 489 19.33 9.87 27.56
C SER A 489 19.82 11.29 27.85
N ASP A 490 21.12 11.46 28.04
CA ASP A 490 21.70 12.79 28.25
C ASP A 490 21.79 13.57 26.95
N VAL A 491 21.93 14.89 27.06
CA VAL A 491 22.09 15.78 25.91
C VAL A 491 23.56 15.83 25.52
N HIS A 492 23.83 15.68 24.23
CA HIS A 492 25.17 15.72 23.66
C HIS A 492 25.29 16.87 22.68
N LYS A 493 26.38 17.61 22.74
CA LYS A 493 26.71 18.70 21.78
C LYS A 493 27.10 18.13 20.43
N ILE A 494 26.48 18.62 19.36
CA ILE A 494 26.84 18.27 17.97
C ILE A 494 27.90 19.24 17.48
N ILE A 495 29.00 18.69 16.97
CA ILE A 495 30.05 19.44 16.29
C ILE A 495 30.07 18.98 14.83
N LEU A 496 29.87 19.93 13.91
CA LEU A 496 30.04 19.75 12.49
C LEU A 496 31.40 20.36 12.10
N SER A 497 32.23 19.60 11.43
CA SER A 497 33.55 20.04 10.94
C SER A 497 33.83 19.38 9.59
N ASP A 498 34.91 19.77 8.94
CA ASP A 498 35.37 19.18 7.67
C ASP A 498 35.69 17.67 7.82
N ASP A 499 35.90 17.18 9.05
CA ASP A 499 36.10 15.76 9.37
C ASP A 499 34.78 15.00 9.58
N GLY A 500 33.64 15.65 9.41
CA GLY A 500 32.30 15.09 9.62
C GLY A 500 31.65 15.49 10.95
N ILE A 501 30.87 14.57 11.53
CA ILE A 501 30.01 14.83 12.70
C ILE A 501 30.59 14.13 13.93
N LYS A 502 30.72 14.87 15.04
CA LYS A 502 31.10 14.33 16.34
C LYS A 502 30.10 14.76 17.41
N LEU A 503 29.83 13.88 18.37
CA LEU A 503 29.06 14.20 19.58
C LEU A 503 30.00 14.25 20.76
N MET A 504 29.81 15.25 21.61
CA MET A 504 30.53 15.41 22.87
C MET A 504 29.53 15.52 24.03
N PRO A 505 29.82 14.98 25.20
CA PRO A 505 29.01 15.22 26.39
C PRO A 505 28.86 16.74 26.65
N MET A 506 27.73 17.14 27.19
CA MET A 506 27.57 18.51 27.70
C MET A 506 28.01 18.53 29.16
N ASP A 507 28.98 19.39 29.48
CA ASP A 507 29.47 19.59 30.83
C ASP A 507 28.72 20.77 31.51
N GLY A 508 28.36 20.63 32.81
CA GLY A 508 27.84 21.72 33.65
C GLY A 508 26.32 21.92 33.67
N GLU A 509 25.89 23.17 34.05
CA GLU A 509 24.48 23.54 34.26
C GLU A 509 23.57 23.39 33.03
N ALA A 510 24.08 23.55 31.84
CA ALA A 510 23.33 23.32 30.60
C ALA A 510 22.78 21.88 30.47
N ALA A 511 23.45 20.90 31.06
CA ALA A 511 22.95 19.53 31.15
C ALA A 511 21.78 19.41 32.15
N LEU A 512 21.71 20.25 33.17
CA LEU A 512 20.64 20.29 34.16
C LEU A 512 19.35 20.91 33.59
N ILE A 513 19.45 22.01 32.85
CA ILE A 513 18.30 22.68 32.19
C ILE A 513 17.69 21.75 31.14
N ALA A 514 18.50 21.11 30.33
CA ALA A 514 18.03 20.14 29.36
C ALA A 514 17.38 18.88 30.02
N LYS A 515 17.78 18.52 31.26
CA LYS A 515 17.14 17.45 32.05
C LYS A 515 15.81 17.89 32.66
N GLU A 516 15.66 19.16 33.06
CA GLU A 516 14.41 19.70 33.57
C GLU A 516 13.34 19.84 32.48
N GLU A 517 13.69 20.36 31.32
CA GLU A 517 12.79 20.40 30.15
C GLU A 517 12.33 19.00 29.73
N LYS A 518 13.19 18.00 29.87
CA LYS A 518 12.86 16.58 29.61
C LYS A 518 11.89 16.00 30.65
N LYS A 519 11.95 16.43 31.92
CA LYS A 519 10.98 16.03 32.96
C LYS A 519 9.60 16.62 32.70
N ILE A 520 9.53 17.86 32.22
CA ILE A 520 8.27 18.52 31.86
C ILE A 520 7.59 17.76 30.71
N GLY A 521 8.33 17.37 29.68
CA GLY A 521 7.81 16.56 28.56
C GLY A 521 7.33 15.15 28.96
N LYS A 522 7.95 14.52 29.97
CA LYS A 522 7.49 13.22 30.50
C LYS A 522 6.21 13.35 31.33
N ASN A 523 6.10 14.36 32.15
CA ASN A 523 4.92 14.57 33.02
C ASN A 523 3.66 14.89 32.20
N VAL A 524 3.79 15.58 31.06
CA VAL A 524 2.68 15.82 30.13
C VAL A 524 2.21 14.50 29.46
N SER A 525 3.12 13.58 29.14
CA SER A 525 2.76 12.27 28.55
C SER A 525 2.13 11.30 29.56
N GLU A 526 2.43 11.42 30.85
CA GLU A 526 1.80 10.64 31.95
C GLU A 526 0.46 11.25 32.37
N GLY A 527 0.34 12.57 32.41
CA GLY A 527 -0.92 13.27 32.70
C GLY A 527 -2.03 13.00 31.65
N GLN A 528 -1.67 12.84 30.38
CA GLN A 528 -2.63 12.45 29.34
C GLN A 528 -3.08 10.99 29.41
N LYS A 529 -2.33 10.10 30.06
CA LYS A 529 -2.78 8.72 30.33
C LYS A 529 -3.83 8.68 31.45
N ILE A 530 -3.74 9.54 32.43
CA ILE A 530 -4.68 9.58 33.57
C ILE A 530 -6.02 10.17 33.13
N VAL A 531 -6.04 11.23 32.31
CA VAL A 531 -7.27 11.86 31.81
C VAL A 531 -8.05 10.99 30.82
N LYS A 532 -7.41 9.96 30.20
CA LYS A 532 -8.11 9.00 29.35
C LYS A 532 -8.74 7.83 30.11
N GLN A 533 -8.32 7.56 31.34
CA GLN A 533 -8.95 6.53 32.18
C GLN A 533 -10.21 7.01 32.90
N ASP A 534 -10.36 8.32 33.13
CA ASP A 534 -11.53 8.89 33.82
C ASP A 534 -12.70 9.26 32.87
N LYS A 535 -12.61 8.96 31.57
CA LYS A 535 -13.71 9.15 30.59
C LYS A 535 -14.34 7.83 30.10
N VAL A 536 -14.09 6.73 30.79
CA VAL A 536 -14.78 5.44 30.58
C VAL A 536 -15.32 4.98 31.94
N VAL A 537 -16.32 5.68 32.42
CA VAL A 537 -17.32 5.20 33.40
C VAL A 537 -18.67 5.72 32.93
#